data_a03e97f8fca2921e2d6db3a98a56eacc
#
_entry.id   a03e97f8fca2921e2d6db3a98a56eacc
#
_cell.length_a   1.000
_cell.length_b   1.000
_cell.length_c   1.000
_cell.angle_alpha   90.00
_cell.angle_beta   90.00
_cell.angle_gamma   90.00
#
_symmetry.space_group_name_H-M   'P 1'
#
loop_
_entity.id
_entity.type
_entity.pdbx_description
1 polymer ?
#
loop_
_entity_poly.entity_id
_entity_poly.type
_entity_poly.pdbx_seq_one_letter_code
_entity_poly.pdbx_strand_id
1 'polypeptide(L)'
;LPWRQIIASLNLILTSNVWQQDHNGFTHQDPGFLDHIANKKADVVRLYLPPDTNCLLSCFDHCVRSRDYVNVLVTSKHPRPQWLTMEQAVKHCTQGVGIWDWASSDAGEEPDVVMACCGDTPTLETLAAVTILRDAMPELKIRVVNVVDLMKLEPNTKHPHGLSDADYD
;
A
#
# COMPACT_ATOMS: atom_id res chain seq x y z
N LEU A 1 27.54 -6.75 12.21
CA LEU A 1 28.58 -7.54 12.93
C LEU A 1 29.28 -8.44 11.92
N PRO A 2 30.62 -8.59 11.95
CA PRO A 2 31.38 -9.34 10.92
C PRO A 2 30.99 -10.81 10.78
N TRP A 3 30.35 -11.38 11.78
CA TRP A 3 29.88 -12.78 11.81
C TRP A 3 28.42 -12.94 11.36
N ARG A 4 27.69 -11.83 11.09
CA ARG A 4 26.31 -11.91 10.63
C ARG A 4 26.29 -12.35 9.17
N GLN A 5 25.72 -13.50 8.90
CA GLN A 5 25.51 -13.97 7.54
C GLN A 5 24.31 -13.26 6.92
N ILE A 6 24.40 -13.01 5.61
CA ILE A 6 23.28 -12.53 4.80
C ILE A 6 22.31 -13.71 4.61
N ILE A 7 21.07 -13.53 5.05
CA ILE A 7 20.03 -14.55 4.97
C ILE A 7 18.89 -14.12 4.03
N ALA A 8 18.13 -15.08 3.54
CA ALA A 8 16.91 -14.78 2.80
C ALA A 8 15.91 -14.06 3.70
N SER A 9 15.17 -13.11 3.13
CA SER A 9 14.10 -12.43 3.86
C SER A 9 12.96 -13.38 4.23
N LEU A 10 12.33 -13.13 5.37
CA LEU A 10 11.06 -13.76 5.73
C LEU A 10 9.92 -13.01 5.04
N ASN A 11 9.16 -13.71 4.21
CA ASN A 11 8.03 -13.13 3.48
C ASN A 11 6.72 -13.70 4.02
N LEU A 12 5.88 -12.85 4.60
CA LEU A 12 4.56 -13.17 5.12
C LEU A 12 3.50 -12.63 4.18
N ILE A 13 2.64 -13.51 3.67
CA ILE A 13 1.50 -13.12 2.84
C ILE A 13 0.23 -13.33 3.65
N LEU A 14 -0.46 -12.23 3.95
CA LEU A 14 -1.71 -12.22 4.67
C LEU A 14 -2.86 -12.16 3.65
N THR A 15 -3.63 -13.24 3.56
CA THR A 15 -4.75 -13.36 2.61
C THR A 15 -6.11 -13.09 3.22
N SER A 16 -6.16 -12.84 4.51
CA SER A 16 -7.34 -12.36 5.24
C SER A 16 -6.95 -11.11 5.97
N ASN A 17 -7.66 -10.04 5.74
CA ASN A 17 -7.38 -8.75 6.34
C ASN A 17 -8.57 -8.27 7.18
N VAL A 18 -8.39 -7.23 7.94
CA VAL A 18 -9.41 -6.66 8.83
C VAL A 18 -10.66 -6.17 8.06
N TRP A 19 -10.50 -5.79 6.79
CA TRP A 19 -11.59 -5.29 5.94
C TRP A 19 -12.46 -6.41 5.36
N GLN A 20 -11.92 -7.63 5.28
CA GLN A 20 -12.63 -8.78 4.71
C GLN A 20 -12.18 -10.09 5.35
N GLN A 21 -12.87 -10.47 6.40
CA GLN A 21 -12.55 -11.64 7.22
C GLN A 21 -13.33 -12.88 6.75
N ASP A 22 -13.21 -13.21 5.47
CA ASP A 22 -13.96 -14.32 4.89
C ASP A 22 -13.53 -15.69 5.41
N HIS A 23 -14.48 -16.46 5.85
CA HIS A 23 -14.40 -17.89 6.19
C HIS A 23 -13.45 -18.31 7.32
N ASN A 24 -12.67 -17.38 7.89
CA ASN A 24 -11.75 -17.75 8.97
C ASN A 24 -12.29 -17.44 10.37
N GLY A 25 -13.45 -16.82 10.46
CA GLY A 25 -14.00 -16.32 11.71
C GLY A 25 -13.13 -15.23 12.36
N PHE A 26 -13.75 -14.20 12.86
CA PHE A 26 -13.04 -13.06 13.48
C PHE A 26 -12.17 -13.45 14.69
N THR A 27 -12.39 -14.64 15.28
CA THR A 27 -11.59 -15.16 16.40
C THR A 27 -10.20 -15.65 16.02
N HIS A 28 -9.93 -15.83 14.73
CA HIS A 28 -8.65 -16.34 14.22
C HIS A 28 -7.79 -15.25 13.58
N GLN A 29 -8.21 -14.01 13.66
CA GLN A 29 -7.52 -12.88 13.07
C GLN A 29 -7.09 -11.90 14.15
N ASP A 30 -5.86 -11.44 14.06
CA ASP A 30 -5.36 -10.37 14.89
C ASP A 30 -5.48 -9.04 14.12
N PRO A 31 -6.52 -8.22 14.36
CA PRO A 31 -6.65 -6.93 13.69
C PRO A 31 -5.55 -5.95 14.07
N GLY A 32 -4.88 -6.17 15.20
CA GLY A 32 -3.72 -5.38 15.64
C GLY A 32 -2.39 -5.80 15.05
N PHE A 33 -2.34 -6.89 14.25
CA PHE A 33 -1.06 -7.41 13.74
C PHE A 33 -0.30 -6.39 12.89
N LEU A 34 -0.98 -5.65 12.01
CA LEU A 34 -0.36 -4.63 11.17
C LEU A 34 0.19 -3.47 12.01
N ASP A 35 -0.53 -3.05 13.05
CA ASP A 35 -0.06 -2.02 13.99
C ASP A 35 1.20 -2.47 14.73
N HIS A 36 1.22 -3.73 15.18
CA HIS A 36 2.39 -4.29 15.81
C HIS A 36 3.59 -4.35 14.85
N ILE A 37 3.36 -4.70 13.60
CA ILE A 37 4.41 -4.77 12.59
C ILE A 37 4.91 -3.38 12.22
N ALA A 38 4.03 -2.41 11.99
CA ALA A 38 4.39 -1.04 11.64
C ALA A 38 5.26 -0.37 12.73
N ASN A 39 5.06 -0.75 14.00
CA ASN A 39 5.84 -0.24 15.13
C ASN A 39 7.13 -1.03 15.40
N LYS A 40 7.52 -1.98 14.54
CA LYS A 40 8.78 -2.71 14.71
C LYS A 40 9.95 -1.94 14.09
N LYS A 41 11.14 -2.46 14.30
CA LYS A 41 12.38 -1.83 13.87
C LYS A 41 12.38 -1.61 12.34
N ALA A 42 12.41 -0.37 11.95
CA ALA A 42 12.31 0.09 10.58
C ALA A 42 13.39 -0.48 9.63
N ASP A 43 14.58 -0.76 10.14
CA ASP A 43 15.68 -1.33 9.34
C ASP A 43 15.38 -2.74 8.80
N VAL A 44 14.40 -3.42 9.39
CA VAL A 44 14.15 -4.84 9.12
C VAL A 44 12.77 -5.08 8.51
N VAL A 45 11.77 -4.31 8.90
CA VAL A 45 10.37 -4.55 8.53
C VAL A 45 9.99 -3.76 7.28
N ARG A 46 9.19 -4.41 6.42
CA ARG A 46 8.53 -3.82 5.25
C ARG A 46 7.07 -4.25 5.25
N LEU A 47 6.18 -3.32 4.94
CA LEU A 47 4.74 -3.56 4.94
C LEU A 47 4.11 -3.04 3.64
N TYR A 48 3.64 -3.97 2.81
CA TYR A 48 3.07 -3.68 1.50
C TYR A 48 1.58 -4.00 1.48
N LEU A 49 0.80 -3.05 0.95
CA LEU A 49 -0.65 -3.15 0.77
C LEU A 49 -1.02 -2.90 -0.70
N PRO A 50 -0.73 -3.86 -1.58
CA PRO A 50 -0.99 -3.71 -3.01
C PRO A 50 -2.50 -3.58 -3.30
N PRO A 51 -2.91 -2.65 -4.18
CA PRO A 51 -4.30 -2.41 -4.54
C PRO A 51 -4.87 -3.41 -5.55
N ASP A 52 -4.01 -4.12 -6.30
CA ASP A 52 -4.38 -5.08 -7.34
C ASP A 52 -3.33 -6.17 -7.53
N THR A 53 -3.61 -7.12 -8.42
CA THR A 53 -2.74 -8.28 -8.67
C THR A 53 -1.40 -7.90 -9.28
N ASN A 54 -1.34 -6.92 -10.20
CA ASN A 54 -0.08 -6.51 -10.81
C ASN A 54 0.84 -5.84 -9.80
N CYS A 55 0.29 -5.03 -8.91
CA CYS A 55 1.03 -4.46 -7.78
C CYS A 55 1.49 -5.55 -6.80
N LEU A 56 0.63 -6.54 -6.51
CA LEU A 56 1.00 -7.69 -5.67
C LEU A 56 2.18 -8.46 -6.27
N LEU A 57 2.14 -8.77 -7.56
CA LEU A 57 3.22 -9.48 -8.25
C LEU A 57 4.53 -8.67 -8.22
N SER A 58 4.45 -7.36 -8.46
CA SER A 58 5.62 -6.47 -8.40
C SER A 58 6.24 -6.43 -7.00
N CYS A 59 5.43 -6.25 -5.95
CA CYS A 59 5.90 -6.27 -4.56
C CYS A 59 6.46 -7.63 -4.17
N PHE A 60 5.80 -8.72 -4.59
CA PHE A 60 6.25 -10.08 -4.26
C PHE A 60 7.59 -10.41 -4.91
N ASP A 61 7.79 -10.05 -6.19
CA ASP A 61 9.09 -10.21 -6.86
C ASP A 61 10.21 -9.46 -6.11
N HIS A 62 9.93 -8.23 -5.68
CA HIS A 62 10.86 -7.47 -4.84
C HIS A 62 11.17 -8.19 -3.51
N CYS A 63 10.15 -8.68 -2.82
CA CYS A 63 10.29 -9.35 -1.53
C CYS A 63 11.13 -10.63 -1.63
N VAL A 64 10.90 -11.46 -2.64
CA VAL A 64 11.65 -12.74 -2.78
C VAL A 64 13.10 -12.54 -3.19
N ARG A 65 13.44 -11.40 -3.78
CA ARG A 65 14.82 -11.02 -4.10
C ARG A 65 15.54 -10.35 -2.92
N SER A 66 14.80 -9.85 -1.94
CA SER A 66 15.35 -9.12 -0.80
C SER A 66 16.11 -10.04 0.17
N ARG A 67 16.97 -9.46 0.98
CA ARG A 67 17.78 -10.13 2.00
C ARG A 67 17.65 -9.39 3.32
N ASP A 68 17.71 -10.15 4.41
CA ASP A 68 17.75 -9.64 5.79
C ASP A 68 16.52 -8.85 6.24
N TYR A 69 15.37 -8.98 5.52
CA TYR A 69 14.12 -8.29 5.86
C TYR A 69 13.02 -9.24 6.32
N VAL A 70 12.06 -8.66 7.01
CA VAL A 70 10.74 -9.24 7.25
C VAL A 70 9.75 -8.45 6.40
N ASN A 71 9.28 -9.05 5.33
CA ASN A 71 8.33 -8.45 4.41
C ASN A 71 6.93 -8.96 4.75
N VAL A 72 5.97 -8.07 4.89
CA VAL A 72 4.56 -8.38 5.10
C VAL A 72 3.78 -7.84 3.91
N LEU A 73 3.07 -8.72 3.21
CA LEU A 73 2.19 -8.37 2.10
C LEU A 73 0.75 -8.69 2.49
N VAL A 74 -0.13 -7.71 2.37
CA VAL A 74 -1.56 -7.88 2.62
C VAL A 74 -2.29 -7.97 1.30
N THR A 75 -3.07 -9.03 1.11
CA THR A 75 -3.81 -9.28 -0.13
C THR A 75 -5.17 -9.92 0.17
N SER A 76 -5.99 -10.13 -0.85
CA SER A 76 -7.29 -10.79 -0.74
C SER A 76 -7.23 -12.25 -1.20
N LYS A 77 -8.16 -13.06 -0.67
CA LYS A 77 -8.47 -14.40 -1.17
C LYS A 77 -9.35 -14.38 -2.42
N HIS A 78 -10.07 -13.29 -2.63
CA HIS A 78 -11.05 -13.18 -3.71
C HIS A 78 -10.52 -12.39 -4.89
N PRO A 79 -11.03 -12.67 -6.10
CA PRO A 79 -10.75 -11.84 -7.28
C PRO A 79 -11.11 -10.38 -7.00
N ARG A 80 -10.23 -9.49 -7.42
CA ARG A 80 -10.38 -8.03 -7.30
C ARG A 80 -10.24 -7.36 -8.65
N PRO A 81 -10.80 -6.18 -8.84
CA PRO A 81 -10.54 -5.39 -10.04
C PRO A 81 -9.05 -5.16 -10.26
N GLN A 82 -8.66 -5.11 -11.51
CA GLN A 82 -7.30 -4.80 -11.93
C GLN A 82 -7.27 -3.34 -12.39
N TRP A 83 -6.48 -2.50 -11.69
CA TRP A 83 -6.45 -1.06 -11.92
C TRP A 83 -5.31 -0.63 -12.82
N LEU A 84 -4.13 -1.20 -12.63
CA LEU A 84 -2.91 -0.79 -13.31
C LEU A 84 -2.41 -1.89 -14.25
N THR A 85 -1.85 -1.50 -15.39
CA THR A 85 -1.06 -2.41 -16.22
C THR A 85 0.19 -2.84 -15.44
N MET A 86 0.86 -3.91 -15.87
CA MET A 86 2.08 -4.35 -15.19
C MET A 86 3.18 -3.29 -15.18
N GLU A 87 3.33 -2.54 -16.27
CA GLU A 87 4.31 -1.45 -16.37
C GLU A 87 3.99 -0.32 -15.38
N GLN A 88 2.72 0.10 -15.31
CA GLN A 88 2.26 1.10 -14.34
C GLN A 88 2.43 0.62 -12.90
N ALA A 89 2.12 -0.65 -12.63
CA ALA A 89 2.27 -1.26 -11.31
C ALA A 89 3.73 -1.28 -10.85
N VAL A 90 4.67 -1.67 -11.72
CA VAL A 90 6.11 -1.64 -11.41
C VAL A 90 6.56 -0.23 -11.05
N LYS A 91 6.16 0.77 -11.83
CA LYS A 91 6.48 2.18 -11.55
C LYS A 91 5.90 2.62 -10.21
N HIS A 92 4.61 2.36 -9.97
CA HIS A 92 3.90 2.74 -8.76
C HIS A 92 4.49 2.07 -7.50
N CYS A 93 4.74 0.75 -7.56
CA CYS A 93 5.34 0.01 -6.46
C CYS A 93 6.78 0.46 -6.15
N THR A 94 7.55 0.86 -7.17
CA THR A 94 8.90 1.41 -6.97
C THR A 94 8.84 2.75 -6.23
N GLN A 95 7.83 3.57 -6.50
CA GLN A 95 7.61 4.83 -5.78
C GLN A 95 7.05 4.61 -4.37
N GLY A 96 6.25 3.55 -4.20
CA GLY A 96 5.61 3.16 -2.94
C GLY A 96 4.37 3.96 -2.58
N VAL A 97 4.23 5.18 -3.07
CA VAL A 97 3.07 6.06 -2.97
C VAL A 97 2.94 6.86 -4.26
N GLY A 98 1.73 7.19 -4.68
CA GLY A 98 1.54 7.99 -5.88
C GLY A 98 0.13 8.49 -6.08
N ILE A 99 0.01 9.59 -6.81
CA ILE A 99 -1.26 10.14 -7.26
C ILE A 99 -1.76 9.29 -8.43
N TRP A 100 -3.05 8.96 -8.41
CA TRP A 100 -3.74 8.30 -9.50
C TRP A 100 -4.51 9.33 -10.33
N ASP A 101 -3.82 9.96 -11.27
CA ASP A 101 -4.39 11.02 -12.13
C ASP A 101 -5.66 10.57 -12.84
N TRP A 102 -5.71 9.31 -13.30
CA TRP A 102 -6.87 8.74 -13.99
C TRP A 102 -8.13 8.64 -13.10
N ALA A 103 -7.95 8.58 -11.77
CA ALA A 103 -9.03 8.55 -10.79
C ALA A 103 -9.32 9.93 -10.18
N SER A 104 -8.40 10.88 -10.33
CA SER A 104 -8.48 12.24 -9.80
C SER A 104 -9.33 13.15 -10.70
N SER A 105 -9.84 14.26 -10.16
CA SER A 105 -10.57 15.30 -10.91
C SER A 105 -9.97 16.70 -10.75
N ASP A 106 -8.85 16.84 -10.06
CA ASP A 106 -8.18 18.11 -9.81
C ASP A 106 -7.37 18.64 -11.00
N ALA A 107 -7.15 17.82 -12.03
CA ALA A 107 -6.38 18.17 -13.23
C ALA A 107 -4.97 18.74 -12.94
N GLY A 108 -4.38 18.35 -11.82
CA GLY A 108 -3.08 18.84 -11.35
C GLY A 108 -3.12 20.19 -10.64
N GLU A 109 -4.32 20.77 -10.45
CA GLU A 109 -4.50 21.97 -9.62
C GLU A 109 -4.52 21.63 -8.13
N GLU A 110 -4.60 22.65 -7.27
CA GLU A 110 -4.79 22.47 -5.83
C GLU A 110 -6.11 21.74 -5.57
N PRO A 111 -6.11 20.57 -4.92
CA PRO A 111 -7.32 19.82 -4.66
C PRO A 111 -8.11 20.42 -3.50
N ASP A 112 -9.43 20.34 -3.57
CA ASP A 112 -10.32 20.64 -2.44
C ASP A 112 -10.32 19.48 -1.42
N VAL A 113 -10.14 18.24 -1.93
CA VAL A 113 -10.13 17.01 -1.14
C VAL A 113 -9.05 16.05 -1.65
N VAL A 114 -8.29 15.49 -0.72
CA VAL A 114 -7.39 14.36 -0.97
C VAL A 114 -8.00 13.09 -0.39
N MET A 115 -8.21 12.07 -1.23
CA MET A 115 -8.67 10.76 -0.82
C MET A 115 -7.53 9.74 -0.93
N ALA A 116 -6.97 9.38 0.22
CA ALA A 116 -5.87 8.42 0.30
C ALA A 116 -6.38 7.01 0.64
N CYS A 117 -5.79 6.00 0.02
CA CYS A 117 -6.13 4.59 0.24
C CYS A 117 -4.90 3.69 0.15
N CYS A 118 -5.00 2.50 0.77
CA CYS A 118 -4.00 1.45 0.68
C CYS A 118 -4.68 0.07 0.72
N GLY A 119 -4.12 -0.91 0.00
CA GLY A 119 -4.69 -2.25 -0.11
C GLY A 119 -5.87 -2.35 -1.07
N ASP A 120 -6.34 -3.57 -1.30
CA ASP A 120 -7.33 -3.88 -2.33
C ASP A 120 -8.74 -3.37 -2.01
N THR A 121 -9.27 -3.72 -0.84
CA THR A 121 -10.63 -3.34 -0.44
C THR A 121 -10.77 -1.84 -0.20
N PRO A 122 -9.91 -1.16 0.58
CA PRO A 122 -10.00 0.28 0.75
C PRO A 122 -9.83 1.06 -0.56
N THR A 123 -9.01 0.58 -1.49
CA THR A 123 -8.87 1.20 -2.81
C THR A 123 -10.17 1.10 -3.61
N LEU A 124 -10.82 -0.06 -3.63
CA LEU A 124 -12.11 -0.24 -4.29
C LEU A 124 -13.18 0.71 -3.72
N GLU A 125 -13.30 0.78 -2.40
CA GLU A 125 -14.28 1.63 -1.72
C GLU A 125 -13.98 3.13 -1.93
N THR A 126 -12.70 3.52 -1.92
CA THR A 126 -12.30 4.89 -2.22
C THR A 126 -12.68 5.30 -3.64
N LEU A 127 -12.43 4.46 -4.64
CA LEU A 127 -12.79 4.74 -6.02
C LEU A 127 -14.31 4.81 -6.22
N ALA A 128 -15.07 3.96 -5.52
CA ALA A 128 -16.53 4.04 -5.51
C ALA A 128 -17.01 5.37 -4.90
N ALA A 129 -16.45 5.76 -3.76
CA ALA A 129 -16.78 7.03 -3.11
C ALA A 129 -16.43 8.24 -4.00
N VAL A 130 -15.27 8.23 -4.66
CA VAL A 130 -14.87 9.27 -5.63
C VAL A 130 -15.87 9.39 -6.76
N THR A 131 -16.35 8.26 -7.30
CA THR A 131 -17.37 8.25 -8.35
C THR A 131 -18.66 8.93 -7.88
N ILE A 132 -19.14 8.58 -6.70
CA ILE A 132 -20.35 9.18 -6.10
C ILE A 132 -20.16 10.69 -5.87
N LEU A 133 -19.00 11.09 -5.36
CA LEU A 133 -18.70 12.52 -5.11
C LEU A 133 -18.65 13.32 -6.40
N ARG A 134 -18.05 12.80 -7.46
CA ARG A 134 -17.99 13.46 -8.78
C ARG A 134 -19.37 13.62 -9.40
N ASP A 135 -20.27 12.67 -9.20
CA ASP A 135 -21.65 12.76 -9.68
C ASP A 135 -22.48 13.77 -8.88
N ALA A 136 -22.28 13.81 -7.56
CA ALA A 136 -23.03 14.68 -6.65
C ALA A 136 -22.49 16.13 -6.61
N MET A 137 -21.19 16.31 -6.79
CA MET A 137 -20.47 17.59 -6.68
C MET A 137 -19.42 17.70 -7.81
N PRO A 138 -19.85 17.95 -9.06
CA PRO A 138 -18.95 17.94 -10.23
C PRO A 138 -17.83 18.98 -10.18
N GLU A 139 -18.01 20.06 -9.43
CA GLU A 139 -17.04 21.14 -9.25
C GLU A 139 -15.93 20.79 -8.24
N LEU A 140 -16.11 19.72 -7.46
CA LEU A 140 -15.16 19.35 -6.41
C LEU A 140 -13.87 18.76 -7.02
N LYS A 141 -12.75 19.37 -6.71
CA LYS A 141 -11.42 18.90 -7.14
C LYS A 141 -10.93 17.83 -6.17
N ILE A 142 -10.97 16.58 -6.62
CA ILE A 142 -10.59 15.42 -5.82
C ILE A 142 -9.26 14.87 -6.33
N ARG A 143 -8.29 14.70 -5.43
CA ARG A 143 -7.03 13.99 -5.69
C ARG A 143 -7.08 12.62 -5.03
N VAL A 144 -6.80 11.59 -5.81
CA VAL A 144 -6.70 10.21 -5.30
C VAL A 144 -5.23 9.83 -5.14
N VAL A 145 -4.87 9.40 -3.93
CA VAL A 145 -3.52 8.95 -3.59
C VAL A 145 -3.59 7.49 -3.16
N ASN A 146 -2.81 6.63 -3.80
CA ASN A 146 -2.69 5.23 -3.39
C ASN A 146 -1.32 4.96 -2.79
N VAL A 147 -1.31 4.27 -1.64
CA VAL A 147 -0.11 3.89 -0.91
C VAL A 147 0.05 2.37 -1.00
N VAL A 148 1.14 1.92 -1.60
CA VAL A 148 1.50 0.49 -1.67
C VAL A 148 2.45 0.11 -0.55
N ASP A 149 3.49 0.91 -0.33
CA ASP A 149 4.46 0.73 0.75
C ASP A 149 4.07 1.63 1.92
N LEU A 150 3.49 1.04 2.97
CA LEU A 150 3.03 1.81 4.12
C LEU A 150 4.18 2.53 4.84
N MET A 151 5.39 1.96 4.78
CA MET A 151 6.57 2.56 5.41
C MET A 151 7.05 3.83 4.69
N LYS A 152 6.50 4.12 3.51
CA LYS A 152 6.71 5.40 2.79
C LYS A 152 6.15 6.59 3.57
N LEU A 153 5.14 6.38 4.40
CA LEU A 153 4.53 7.42 5.23
C LEU A 153 5.34 7.76 6.48
N GLU A 154 6.44 7.04 6.74
CA GLU A 154 7.39 7.40 7.77
C GLU A 154 8.43 8.40 7.22
N PRO A 155 9.00 9.28 8.05
CA PRO A 155 10.12 10.11 7.63
C PRO A 155 11.38 9.26 7.36
N ASN A 156 12.24 9.68 6.45
CA ASN A 156 13.48 8.97 6.10
C ASN A 156 14.46 8.83 7.27
N THR A 157 14.32 9.65 8.29
CA THR A 157 15.09 9.56 9.54
C THR A 157 14.70 8.35 10.39
N LYS A 158 13.49 7.80 10.16
CA LYS A 158 12.97 6.63 10.89
C LYS A 158 12.94 5.36 10.04
N HIS A 159 12.70 5.49 8.75
CA HIS A 159 12.60 4.35 7.85
C HIS A 159 13.34 4.59 6.54
N PRO A 160 14.14 3.63 6.02
CA PRO A 160 14.91 3.82 4.78
C PRO A 160 14.02 4.00 3.54
N HIS A 161 12.75 3.58 3.57
CA HIS A 161 11.76 3.84 2.52
C HIS A 161 11.00 5.16 2.74
N GLY A 162 11.17 5.81 3.90
CA GLY A 162 10.43 7.02 4.27
C GLY A 162 10.61 8.18 3.30
N LEU A 163 9.67 9.11 3.33
CA LEU A 163 9.72 10.35 2.56
C LEU A 163 10.88 11.23 3.02
N SER A 164 11.42 12.02 2.10
CA SER A 164 12.37 13.09 2.47
C SER A 164 11.64 14.17 3.27
N ASP A 165 12.39 15.00 4.01
CA ASP A 165 11.79 16.11 4.76
C ASP A 165 10.96 17.01 3.85
N ALA A 166 11.41 17.27 2.63
CA ALA A 166 10.71 18.10 1.66
C ALA A 166 9.41 17.47 1.12
N ASP A 167 9.28 16.15 1.16
CA ASP A 167 8.09 15.43 0.69
C ASP A 167 7.17 15.04 1.85
N TYR A 168 7.66 15.15 3.09
CA TYR A 168 6.91 14.80 4.31
C TYR A 168 6.08 15.97 4.83
N ASP A 169 6.57 17.20 4.70
CA ASP A 169 5.91 18.45 5.09
C ASP A 169 4.91 18.93 4.02
#